data_81da3e56b268004b0bef5206ac704558
#
_entry.id   81da3e56b268004b0bef5206ac704558
#
_cell.length_a   1.000
_cell.length_b   1.000
_cell.length_c   1.000
_cell.angle_alpha   90.00
_cell.angle_beta   90.00
_cell.angle_gamma   90.00
#
_symmetry.space_group_name_H-M   'P 1'
#
loop_
_entity.id
_entity.type
_entity.pdbx_description
1 polymer ?
#
loop_
_entity_poly.entity_id
_entity_poly.type
_entity_poly.pdbx_seq_one_letter_code
_entity_poly.pdbx_strand_id
1 'polypeptide(L)'
;MTCKTLSRVLFALTLSCLSSLANAFDLQQLSVQLAKPAVIHGDFIQEKHLRALPQPLTSKGRFVLAKDYGLLWLLATPLKQDYRINATGIARRDAKGWQVLPNKSAGAEQNRLFLAVLQGDSTGLQRDFELQLKGDAQAWQLTLTPRSLLLQQVFKQINIDGGDLVQRIELLETQGDSTVLRMIDSSSAESLSDAEHHDFVD
;
A
#
# COMPACT_ATOMS: atom_id res chain seq x y z
N MET A 1 12.56 61.94 -36.54
CA MET A 1 11.63 61.44 -35.50
C MET A 1 11.18 60.03 -35.89
N THR A 2 11.94 58.95 -35.63
CA THR A 2 11.47 57.55 -35.82
C THR A 2 12.54 56.58 -35.34
N CYS A 3 12.83 56.54 -34.01
CA CYS A 3 13.78 55.57 -33.50
C CYS A 3 13.46 55.08 -32.04
N LYS A 4 12.24 55.34 -31.56
CA LYS A 4 11.83 54.98 -30.17
C LYS A 4 10.74 53.92 -30.06
N THR A 5 10.21 53.42 -31.14
CA THR A 5 9.09 52.44 -31.13
C THR A 5 9.55 50.98 -31.33
N LEU A 6 10.78 50.72 -31.78
CA LEU A 6 11.26 49.37 -32.06
C LEU A 6 11.79 48.63 -30.79
N SER A 7 12.12 49.37 -29.73
CA SER A 7 12.71 48.77 -28.49
C SER A 7 11.67 48.23 -27.52
N ARG A 8 10.39 48.55 -27.69
CA ARG A 8 9.31 48.07 -26.78
C ARG A 8 8.67 46.75 -27.16
N VAL A 9 8.85 46.33 -28.41
CA VAL A 9 8.27 45.07 -28.92
C VAL A 9 9.16 43.86 -28.65
N LEU A 10 10.49 44.09 -28.48
CA LEU A 10 11.43 42.97 -28.24
C LEU A 10 11.50 42.51 -26.79
N PHE A 11 10.94 43.27 -25.81
CA PHE A 11 10.94 42.92 -24.39
C PHE A 11 9.70 42.09 -23.96
N ALA A 12 8.67 41.99 -24.81
CA ALA A 12 7.44 41.29 -24.53
C ALA A 12 7.46 39.79 -24.96
N LEU A 13 8.50 39.34 -25.68
CA LEU A 13 8.54 38.00 -26.28
C LEU A 13 9.40 36.98 -25.52
N THR A 14 10.04 37.35 -24.41
CA THR A 14 10.92 36.46 -23.63
C THR A 14 10.30 35.90 -22.33
N LEU A 15 9.01 36.16 -22.10
CA LEU A 15 8.33 35.73 -20.85
C LEU A 15 7.42 34.50 -21.01
N SER A 16 7.52 33.76 -22.12
CA SER A 16 6.54 32.69 -22.41
C SER A 16 7.06 31.28 -22.41
N CYS A 17 8.23 30.96 -21.89
CA CYS A 17 8.78 29.58 -21.90
C CYS A 17 9.35 29.09 -20.61
N LEU A 18 8.78 29.45 -19.44
CA LEU A 18 8.93 28.65 -18.24
C LEU A 18 7.68 27.79 -18.05
N SER A 19 7.37 26.96 -19.02
CA SER A 19 6.55 25.78 -18.78
C SER A 19 7.37 24.87 -17.86
N SER A 20 7.15 25.00 -16.57
CA SER A 20 7.62 24.02 -15.60
C SER A 20 7.17 22.66 -16.10
N LEU A 21 8.09 21.81 -16.53
CA LEU A 21 7.84 20.39 -16.68
C LEU A 21 7.49 19.89 -15.26
N ALA A 22 6.24 20.06 -14.87
CA ALA A 22 5.71 19.37 -13.71
C ALA A 22 5.81 17.89 -14.07
N ASN A 23 6.89 17.23 -13.61
CA ASN A 23 6.93 15.77 -13.60
C ASN A 23 5.72 15.33 -12.77
N ALA A 24 4.65 14.92 -13.44
CA ALA A 24 3.51 14.35 -12.76
C ALA A 24 3.99 13.10 -12.01
N PHE A 25 3.72 13.05 -10.72
CA PHE A 25 4.02 11.88 -9.90
C PHE A 25 3.28 10.66 -10.50
N ASP A 26 4.03 9.65 -10.87
CA ASP A 26 3.52 8.49 -11.60
C ASP A 26 3.66 7.17 -10.81
N LEU A 27 3.08 6.10 -11.35
CA LEU A 27 3.11 4.77 -10.72
C LEU A 27 4.53 4.21 -10.55
N GLN A 28 5.45 4.56 -11.45
CA GLN A 28 6.83 4.11 -11.33
C GLN A 28 7.55 4.82 -10.19
N GLN A 29 7.35 6.12 -10.06
CA GLN A 29 7.89 6.92 -8.96
C GLN A 29 7.33 6.46 -7.61
N LEU A 30 6.01 6.19 -7.53
CA LEU A 30 5.39 5.61 -6.34
C LEU A 30 5.98 4.24 -6.00
N SER A 31 6.15 3.36 -6.99
CA SER A 31 6.75 2.04 -6.79
C SER A 31 8.18 2.13 -6.24
N VAL A 32 9.01 3.02 -6.81
CA VAL A 32 10.38 3.26 -6.33
C VAL A 32 10.37 3.81 -4.90
N GLN A 33 9.47 4.75 -4.59
CA GLN A 33 9.33 5.33 -3.26
C GLN A 33 8.99 4.26 -2.21
N LEU A 34 7.98 3.43 -2.46
CA LEU A 34 7.53 2.39 -1.53
C LEU A 34 8.54 1.22 -1.41
N ALA A 35 9.30 0.93 -2.46
CA ALA A 35 10.34 -0.11 -2.45
C ALA A 35 11.67 0.35 -1.83
N LYS A 36 11.83 1.64 -1.49
CA LYS A 36 13.09 2.20 -0.98
C LYS A 36 13.46 1.69 0.42
N PRO A 37 12.55 1.64 1.42
CA PRO A 37 12.91 1.15 2.75
C PRO A 37 13.28 -0.33 2.74
N ALA A 38 14.35 -0.70 3.45
CA ALA A 38 14.71 -2.10 3.65
C ALA A 38 13.73 -2.79 4.62
N VAL A 39 13.38 -2.09 5.69
CA VAL A 39 12.45 -2.54 6.73
C VAL A 39 11.50 -1.40 7.09
N ILE A 40 10.23 -1.72 7.33
CA ILE A 40 9.23 -0.78 7.85
C ILE A 40 8.58 -1.44 9.07
N HIS A 41 8.55 -0.70 10.18
CA HIS A 41 7.81 -1.05 11.40
C HIS A 41 6.62 -0.12 11.56
N GLY A 42 5.57 -0.59 12.21
CA GLY A 42 4.44 0.25 12.57
C GLY A 42 3.36 -0.52 13.31
N ASP A 43 2.38 0.24 13.78
CA ASP A 43 1.15 -0.30 14.32
C ASP A 43 0.05 -0.27 13.27
N PHE A 44 -0.99 -1.06 13.47
CA PHE A 44 -2.18 -1.00 12.62
C PHE A 44 -3.47 -1.06 13.42
N ILE A 45 -4.49 -0.43 12.86
CA ILE A 45 -5.89 -0.63 13.24
C ILE A 45 -6.64 -1.09 12.00
N GLN A 46 -7.27 -2.25 12.10
CA GLN A 46 -8.15 -2.79 11.06
C GLN A 46 -9.60 -2.78 11.56
N GLU A 47 -10.48 -2.18 10.78
CA GLU A 47 -11.92 -2.14 11.03
C GLU A 47 -12.63 -2.85 9.88
N LYS A 48 -13.28 -3.98 10.18
CA LYS A 48 -14.13 -4.67 9.22
C LYS A 48 -15.60 -4.29 9.46
N HIS A 49 -16.16 -3.57 8.52
CA HIS A 49 -17.56 -3.16 8.50
C HIS A 49 -18.36 -4.24 7.77
N LEU A 50 -19.16 -4.97 8.51
CA LEU A 50 -20.08 -5.94 7.96
C LEU A 50 -21.47 -5.32 7.86
N ARG A 51 -22.11 -5.42 6.71
CA ARG A 51 -23.47 -4.89 6.49
C ARG A 51 -24.48 -5.36 7.53
N ALA A 52 -24.28 -6.56 8.08
CA ALA A 52 -25.14 -7.17 9.07
C ALA A 52 -24.90 -6.66 10.51
N LEU A 53 -23.84 -5.90 10.76
CA LEU A 53 -23.46 -5.45 12.10
C LEU A 53 -23.45 -3.91 12.17
N PRO A 54 -24.03 -3.32 13.25
CA PRO A 54 -24.06 -1.86 13.41
C PRO A 54 -22.68 -1.27 13.78
N GLN A 55 -21.76 -2.09 14.31
CA GLN A 55 -20.42 -1.68 14.71
C GLN A 55 -19.37 -2.50 13.96
N PRO A 56 -18.22 -1.92 13.59
CA PRO A 56 -17.16 -2.66 12.95
C PRO A 56 -16.48 -3.65 13.90
N LEU A 57 -16.00 -4.74 13.35
CA LEU A 57 -15.07 -5.63 14.04
C LEU A 57 -13.68 -5.00 13.97
N THR A 58 -13.16 -4.58 15.13
CA THR A 58 -11.88 -3.89 15.22
C THR A 58 -10.78 -4.83 15.69
N SER A 59 -9.68 -4.86 14.96
CA SER A 59 -8.44 -5.55 15.32
C SER A 59 -7.29 -4.56 15.35
N LYS A 60 -6.32 -4.78 16.25
CA LYS A 60 -5.12 -3.94 16.37
C LYS A 60 -3.90 -4.82 16.54
N GLY A 61 -2.76 -4.32 16.12
CA GLY A 61 -1.51 -5.03 16.25
C GLY A 61 -0.34 -4.23 15.70
N ARG A 62 0.77 -4.92 15.50
CA ARG A 62 1.99 -4.38 14.90
C ARG A 62 2.30 -5.11 13.60
N PHE A 63 3.06 -4.47 12.74
CA PHE A 63 3.60 -5.10 11.55
C PHE A 63 5.09 -4.81 11.37
N VAL A 64 5.76 -5.74 10.72
CA VAL A 64 7.12 -5.57 10.22
C VAL A 64 7.13 -6.00 8.76
N LEU A 65 7.37 -5.05 7.86
CA LEU A 65 7.58 -5.32 6.45
C LEU A 65 9.08 -5.32 6.17
N ALA A 66 9.61 -6.41 5.65
CA ALA A 66 11.00 -6.50 5.23
C ALA A 66 11.05 -6.87 3.74
N LYS A 67 11.78 -6.07 2.96
CA LYS A 67 11.81 -6.14 1.49
C LYS A 67 12.06 -7.55 0.95
N ASP A 68 13.02 -8.26 1.52
CA ASP A 68 13.45 -9.58 1.03
C ASP A 68 12.79 -10.76 1.75
N TYR A 69 12.05 -10.50 2.84
CA TYR A 69 11.49 -11.53 3.71
C TYR A 69 9.95 -11.57 3.67
N GLY A 70 9.29 -10.44 3.44
CA GLY A 70 7.84 -10.33 3.44
C GLY A 70 7.28 -9.52 4.60
N LEU A 71 6.17 -9.96 5.19
CA LEU A 71 5.41 -9.24 6.19
C LEU A 71 5.15 -10.11 7.42
N LEU A 72 5.51 -9.63 8.60
CA LEU A 72 4.99 -10.11 9.88
C LEU A 72 3.77 -9.26 10.24
N TRP A 73 2.65 -9.91 10.51
CA TRP A 73 1.39 -9.31 10.90
C TRP A 73 1.00 -9.82 12.28
N LEU A 74 1.25 -9.01 13.31
CA LEU A 74 1.23 -9.40 14.71
C LEU A 74 -0.01 -8.83 15.41
N LEU A 75 -1.12 -9.54 15.33
CA LEU A 75 -2.37 -9.18 16.00
C LEU A 75 -2.21 -9.23 17.52
N ALA A 76 -2.63 -8.15 18.19
CA ALA A 76 -2.64 -8.06 19.65
C ALA A 76 -4.05 -8.14 20.21
N THR A 77 -5.04 -7.57 19.52
CA THR A 77 -6.46 -7.54 19.94
C THR A 77 -7.39 -7.79 18.75
N PRO A 78 -8.59 -8.40 18.95
CA PRO A 78 -9.12 -8.96 20.21
C PRO A 78 -8.43 -10.27 20.60
N LEU A 79 -7.79 -10.97 19.66
CA LEU A 79 -7.07 -12.23 19.88
C LEU A 79 -5.62 -12.05 19.44
N LYS A 80 -4.68 -12.49 20.26
CA LYS A 80 -3.26 -12.52 19.91
C LYS A 80 -3.02 -13.60 18.86
N GLN A 81 -2.53 -13.21 17.69
CA GLN A 81 -2.24 -14.13 16.60
C GLN A 81 -1.20 -13.54 15.66
N ASP A 82 -0.14 -14.29 15.42
CA ASP A 82 0.94 -13.87 14.53
C ASP A 82 0.80 -14.56 13.18
N TYR A 83 0.98 -13.79 12.10
CA TYR A 83 1.05 -14.27 10.74
C TYR A 83 2.36 -13.83 10.08
N ARG A 84 2.92 -14.73 9.30
CA ARG A 84 4.04 -14.44 8.38
C ARG A 84 3.54 -14.63 6.97
N ILE A 85 3.75 -13.61 6.14
CA ILE A 85 3.27 -13.55 4.77
C ILE A 85 4.46 -13.28 3.87
N ASN A 86 4.74 -14.17 2.93
CA ASN A 86 5.84 -14.01 1.98
C ASN A 86 5.48 -14.63 0.61
N ALA A 87 6.44 -14.67 -0.31
CA ALA A 87 6.23 -15.22 -1.65
C ALA A 87 5.82 -16.70 -1.66
N THR A 88 6.18 -17.47 -0.62
CA THR A 88 5.85 -18.90 -0.52
C THR A 88 4.45 -19.15 0.05
N GLY A 89 3.85 -18.14 0.71
CA GLY A 89 2.50 -18.25 1.26
C GLY A 89 2.33 -17.55 2.61
N ILE A 90 1.35 -18.01 3.36
CA ILE A 90 0.99 -17.49 4.67
C ILE A 90 1.23 -18.59 5.70
N ALA A 91 1.93 -18.23 6.76
CA ALA A 91 2.05 -19.09 7.95
C ALA A 91 1.41 -18.38 9.14
N ARG A 92 0.84 -19.16 10.04
CA ARG A 92 0.29 -18.72 11.32
C ARG A 92 1.11 -19.35 12.45
N ARG A 93 1.41 -18.59 13.49
CA ARG A 93 2.11 -19.10 14.66
C ARG A 93 1.14 -19.77 15.62
N ASP A 94 1.47 -20.98 16.05
CA ASP A 94 0.79 -21.69 17.14
C ASP A 94 1.79 -22.17 18.19
N ALA A 95 1.38 -23.04 19.11
CA ALA A 95 2.24 -23.59 20.17
C ALA A 95 3.40 -24.46 19.64
N LYS A 96 3.33 -24.89 18.37
CA LYS A 96 4.37 -25.71 17.72
C LYS A 96 5.26 -24.89 16.77
N GLY A 97 5.07 -23.57 16.71
CA GLY A 97 5.78 -22.66 15.82
C GLY A 97 4.96 -22.26 14.59
N TRP A 98 5.64 -21.92 13.50
CA TRP A 98 5.00 -21.46 12.28
C TRP A 98 4.35 -22.60 11.48
N GLN A 99 3.05 -22.51 11.22
CA GLN A 99 2.27 -23.49 10.45
C GLN A 99 1.81 -22.86 9.13
N VAL A 100 2.23 -23.43 8.01
CA VAL A 100 1.82 -22.94 6.69
C VAL A 100 0.32 -23.20 6.47
N LEU A 101 -0.40 -22.15 6.06
CA LEU A 101 -1.83 -22.23 5.79
C LEU A 101 -2.07 -22.64 4.32
N PRO A 102 -3.18 -23.36 4.03
CA PRO A 102 -3.54 -23.68 2.64
C PRO A 102 -3.70 -22.43 1.78
N ASN A 103 -3.06 -22.40 0.62
CA ASN A 103 -3.01 -21.24 -0.30
C ASN A 103 -4.35 -20.86 -0.98
N LYS A 104 -5.43 -21.56 -0.73
CA LYS A 104 -6.71 -21.39 -1.44
C LYS A 104 -7.79 -20.65 -0.64
N SER A 105 -7.44 -19.95 0.43
CA SER A 105 -8.43 -19.17 1.19
C SER A 105 -8.58 -17.74 0.64
N ALA A 106 -9.79 -17.16 0.71
CA ALA A 106 -10.04 -15.75 0.36
C ALA A 106 -9.12 -14.80 1.14
N GLY A 107 -8.77 -15.12 2.38
CA GLY A 107 -7.78 -14.38 3.18
C GLY A 107 -6.37 -14.42 2.61
N ALA A 108 -5.98 -15.49 1.89
CA ALA A 108 -4.66 -15.57 1.28
C ALA A 108 -4.50 -14.55 0.14
N GLU A 109 -5.52 -14.36 -0.69
CA GLU A 109 -5.48 -13.37 -1.78
C GLU A 109 -5.47 -11.94 -1.23
N GLN A 110 -6.23 -11.65 -0.19
CA GLN A 110 -6.21 -10.34 0.48
C GLN A 110 -4.82 -10.02 1.05
N ASN A 111 -4.17 -11.00 1.67
CA ASN A 111 -2.84 -10.80 2.25
C ASN A 111 -1.74 -10.65 1.19
N ARG A 112 -1.82 -11.36 0.06
CA ARG A 112 -0.93 -11.14 -1.08
C ARG A 112 -1.07 -9.74 -1.66
N LEU A 113 -2.31 -9.26 -1.77
CA LEU A 113 -2.57 -7.91 -2.21
C LEU A 113 -1.95 -6.88 -1.26
N PHE A 114 -2.10 -7.06 0.06
CA PHE A 114 -1.46 -6.17 1.03
C PHE A 114 0.05 -6.17 0.89
N LEU A 115 0.67 -7.34 0.76
CA LEU A 115 2.11 -7.44 0.58
C LEU A 115 2.56 -6.71 -0.70
N ALA A 116 1.91 -6.94 -1.84
CA ALA A 116 2.22 -6.29 -3.11
C ALA A 116 2.11 -4.76 -3.01
N VAL A 117 1.05 -4.25 -2.37
CA VAL A 117 0.85 -2.81 -2.14
C VAL A 117 1.94 -2.23 -1.27
N LEU A 118 2.21 -2.85 -0.12
CA LEU A 118 3.19 -2.34 0.85
C LEU A 118 4.63 -2.38 0.30
N GLN A 119 4.94 -3.31 -0.59
CA GLN A 119 6.25 -3.43 -1.24
C GLN A 119 6.38 -2.58 -2.52
N GLY A 120 5.31 -1.91 -2.97
CA GLY A 120 5.31 -1.13 -4.20
C GLY A 120 5.40 -1.99 -5.47
N ASP A 121 4.95 -3.26 -5.45
CA ASP A 121 4.90 -4.13 -6.64
C ASP A 121 3.78 -3.70 -7.60
N SER A 122 4.03 -2.61 -8.32
CA SER A 122 3.09 -2.09 -9.31
C SER A 122 2.85 -3.06 -10.49
N THR A 123 3.83 -3.88 -10.85
CA THR A 123 3.71 -4.83 -11.97
C THR A 123 2.74 -5.95 -11.65
N GLY A 124 2.85 -6.54 -10.45
CA GLY A 124 1.91 -7.55 -9.97
C GLY A 124 0.49 -7.00 -9.88
N LEU A 125 0.34 -5.76 -9.37
CA LEU A 125 -0.96 -5.11 -9.24
C LEU A 125 -1.59 -4.79 -10.61
N GLN A 126 -0.85 -4.29 -11.58
CA GLN A 126 -1.35 -3.94 -12.93
C GLN A 126 -1.90 -5.15 -13.71
N ARG A 127 -1.41 -6.34 -13.42
CA ARG A 127 -1.92 -7.57 -14.03
C ARG A 127 -3.39 -7.82 -13.63
N ASP A 128 -3.71 -7.59 -12.38
CA ASP A 128 -4.97 -7.98 -11.79
C ASP A 128 -5.95 -6.81 -11.62
N PHE A 129 -5.43 -5.56 -11.65
CA PHE A 129 -6.20 -4.32 -11.44
C PHE A 129 -5.88 -3.26 -12.49
N GLU A 130 -6.85 -2.41 -12.74
CA GLU A 130 -6.63 -1.09 -13.32
C GLU A 130 -6.22 -0.14 -12.20
N LEU A 131 -5.10 0.58 -12.40
CA LEU A 131 -4.52 1.47 -11.40
C LEU A 131 -4.72 2.93 -11.80
N GLN A 132 -5.24 3.74 -10.90
CA GLN A 132 -5.37 5.18 -11.07
C GLN A 132 -4.69 5.89 -9.90
N LEU A 133 -3.60 6.62 -10.20
CA LEU A 133 -2.86 7.41 -9.22
C LEU A 133 -3.24 8.89 -9.31
N LYS A 134 -3.39 9.54 -8.16
CA LYS A 134 -3.62 10.98 -8.01
C LYS A 134 -2.74 11.52 -6.89
N GLY A 135 -2.48 12.85 -6.92
CA GLY A 135 -1.68 13.52 -5.89
C GLY A 135 -0.21 13.63 -6.26
N ASP A 136 0.63 13.72 -5.25
CA ASP A 136 2.08 13.88 -5.34
C ASP A 136 2.81 12.93 -4.36
N ALA A 137 4.12 13.01 -4.28
CA ALA A 137 4.93 12.11 -3.47
C ALA A 137 4.61 12.14 -1.96
N GLN A 138 4.09 13.25 -1.45
CA GLN A 138 3.76 13.46 -0.03
C GLN A 138 2.30 13.15 0.31
N ALA A 139 1.40 13.20 -0.69
CA ALA A 139 -0.03 12.97 -0.52
C ALA A 139 -0.63 12.35 -1.78
N TRP A 140 -0.54 11.03 -1.88
CA TRP A 140 -1.04 10.28 -3.03
C TRP A 140 -2.22 9.39 -2.66
N GLN A 141 -3.05 9.15 -3.66
CA GLN A 141 -4.15 8.20 -3.60
C GLN A 141 -4.05 7.27 -4.81
N LEU A 142 -4.01 5.96 -4.56
CA LEU A 142 -4.02 4.92 -5.57
C LEU A 142 -5.33 4.16 -5.49
N THR A 143 -6.10 4.18 -6.58
CA THR A 143 -7.34 3.42 -6.73
C THR A 143 -7.07 2.19 -7.60
N LEU A 144 -7.49 1.01 -7.12
CA LEU A 144 -7.39 -0.25 -7.82
C LEU A 144 -8.81 -0.73 -8.17
N THR A 145 -9.07 -0.91 -9.46
CA THR A 145 -10.33 -1.50 -9.95
C THR A 145 -10.05 -2.89 -10.49
N PRO A 146 -10.69 -3.96 -9.97
CA PRO A 146 -10.43 -5.32 -10.41
C PRO A 146 -10.70 -5.54 -11.90
N ARG A 147 -9.79 -6.23 -12.60
CA ARG A 147 -9.93 -6.60 -14.02
C ARG A 147 -10.50 -7.99 -14.20
N SER A 148 -10.05 -8.95 -13.38
CA SER A 148 -10.49 -10.33 -13.50
C SER A 148 -11.88 -10.55 -12.91
N LEU A 149 -12.69 -11.42 -13.54
CA LEU A 149 -14.03 -11.78 -13.05
C LEU A 149 -13.98 -12.35 -11.62
N LEU A 150 -12.92 -13.08 -11.28
CA LEU A 150 -12.76 -13.65 -9.94
C LEU A 150 -12.62 -12.56 -8.87
N LEU A 151 -11.78 -11.55 -9.12
CA LEU A 151 -11.60 -10.43 -8.19
C LEU A 151 -12.83 -9.52 -8.13
N GLN A 152 -13.53 -9.33 -9.25
CA GLN A 152 -14.78 -8.58 -9.30
C GLN A 152 -15.91 -9.22 -8.49
N GLN A 153 -15.87 -10.52 -8.25
CA GLN A 153 -16.79 -11.20 -7.34
C GLN A 153 -16.55 -10.86 -5.86
N VAL A 154 -15.32 -10.45 -5.51
CA VAL A 154 -14.91 -10.15 -4.13
C VAL A 154 -14.84 -8.66 -3.89
N PHE A 155 -14.14 -7.92 -4.76
CA PHE A 155 -13.85 -6.50 -4.58
C PHE A 155 -14.55 -5.65 -5.64
N LYS A 156 -15.19 -4.59 -5.19
CA LYS A 156 -15.67 -3.50 -6.04
C LYS A 156 -14.53 -2.54 -6.40
N GLN A 157 -13.74 -2.17 -5.40
CA GLN A 157 -12.65 -1.21 -5.50
C GLN A 157 -11.76 -1.31 -4.27
N ILE A 158 -10.50 -0.94 -4.42
CA ILE A 158 -9.55 -0.78 -3.33
C ILE A 158 -8.95 0.62 -3.43
N ASN A 159 -8.97 1.38 -2.34
CA ASN A 159 -8.38 2.70 -2.23
C ASN A 159 -7.19 2.64 -1.28
N ILE A 160 -6.09 3.25 -1.67
CA ILE A 160 -4.86 3.28 -0.88
C ILE A 160 -4.39 4.71 -0.82
N ASP A 161 -4.18 5.21 0.38
CA ASP A 161 -3.69 6.56 0.62
C ASP A 161 -2.33 6.49 1.33
N GLY A 162 -1.45 7.44 1.01
CA GLY A 162 -0.14 7.52 1.67
C GLY A 162 0.59 8.82 1.42
N GLY A 163 1.75 8.91 2.03
CA GLY A 163 2.78 9.91 1.85
C GLY A 163 4.11 9.21 1.54
N ASP A 164 5.12 9.35 2.37
CA ASP A 164 6.38 8.60 2.23
C ASP A 164 6.15 7.07 2.29
N LEU A 165 5.17 6.63 3.07
CA LEU A 165 4.74 5.26 3.24
C LEU A 165 3.22 5.15 3.07
N VAL A 166 2.72 3.92 2.94
CA VAL A 166 1.28 3.63 2.98
C VAL A 166 0.72 3.99 4.35
N GLN A 167 -0.41 4.71 4.39
CA GLN A 167 -1.07 5.15 5.62
C GLN A 167 -2.45 4.51 5.81
N ARG A 168 -3.17 4.27 4.71
CA ARG A 168 -4.53 3.72 4.74
C ARG A 168 -4.79 2.82 3.55
N ILE A 169 -5.45 1.72 3.78
CA ILE A 169 -6.00 0.84 2.74
C ILE A 169 -7.47 0.62 3.05
N GLU A 170 -8.33 0.83 2.05
CA GLU A 170 -9.76 0.55 2.12
C GLU A 170 -10.17 -0.43 1.04
N LEU A 171 -10.75 -1.54 1.45
CA LEU A 171 -11.28 -2.57 0.60
C LEU A 171 -12.80 -2.41 0.56
N LEU A 172 -13.36 -2.13 -0.61
CA LEU A 172 -14.80 -2.11 -0.84
C LEU A 172 -15.22 -3.44 -1.46
N GLU A 173 -15.94 -4.24 -0.71
CA GLU A 173 -16.37 -5.56 -1.14
C GLU A 173 -17.69 -5.48 -1.95
N THR A 174 -17.86 -6.39 -2.89
CA THR A 174 -19.01 -6.39 -3.81
C THR A 174 -20.34 -6.57 -3.09
N GLN A 175 -20.34 -7.29 -1.95
CA GLN A 175 -21.54 -7.55 -1.16
C GLN A 175 -21.91 -6.42 -0.20
N GLY A 176 -21.18 -5.30 -0.22
CA GLY A 176 -21.44 -4.12 0.59
C GLY A 176 -20.72 -4.11 1.95
N ASP A 177 -19.88 -5.09 2.22
CA ASP A 177 -18.94 -5.07 3.33
C ASP A 177 -17.72 -4.19 2.96
N SER A 178 -16.99 -3.72 3.96
CA SER A 178 -15.73 -3.03 3.73
C SER A 178 -14.73 -3.28 4.84
N THR A 179 -13.45 -3.13 4.49
CA THR A 179 -12.35 -3.20 5.47
C THR A 179 -11.51 -1.94 5.35
N VAL A 180 -11.29 -1.27 6.46
CA VAL A 180 -10.37 -0.13 6.55
C VAL A 180 -9.19 -0.52 7.42
N LEU A 181 -7.99 -0.43 6.84
CA LEU A 181 -6.73 -0.64 7.52
C LEU A 181 -5.99 0.69 7.61
N ARG A 182 -5.64 1.11 8.81
CA ARG A 182 -4.80 2.28 9.08
C ARG A 182 -3.45 1.82 9.59
N MET A 183 -2.39 2.29 8.93
CA MET A 183 -1.01 2.12 9.34
C MET A 183 -0.63 3.30 10.22
N ILE A 184 -0.20 3.05 11.45
CA ILE A 184 0.04 4.08 12.46
C ILE A 184 1.50 4.01 12.88
N ASP A 185 2.11 5.18 13.13
CA ASP A 185 3.49 5.30 13.62
C ASP A 185 4.50 4.51 12.78
N SER A 186 4.25 4.47 11.45
CA SER A 186 5.12 3.76 10.52
C SER A 186 6.48 4.45 10.42
N SER A 187 7.54 3.67 10.55
CA SER A 187 8.92 4.14 10.45
C SER A 187 9.78 3.16 9.66
N SER A 188 10.77 3.69 8.94
CA SER A 188 11.76 2.89 8.22
C SER A 188 12.97 2.56 9.06
N ALA A 189 13.56 1.38 8.86
CA ALA A 189 14.81 0.95 9.44
C ALA A 189 15.73 0.33 8.37
N GLU A 190 17.03 0.26 8.65
CA GLU A 190 18.02 -0.30 7.73
C GLU A 190 18.07 -1.83 7.81
N SER A 191 17.75 -2.43 8.95
CA SER A 191 17.82 -3.87 9.17
C SER A 191 16.76 -4.35 10.17
N LEU A 192 16.47 -5.65 10.11
CA LEU A 192 15.70 -6.37 11.11
C LEU A 192 16.50 -6.51 12.40
N SER A 193 15.81 -6.57 13.54
CA SER A 193 16.38 -7.09 14.78
C SER A 193 16.59 -8.61 14.67
N ASP A 194 17.43 -9.18 15.54
CA ASP A 194 17.69 -10.63 15.57
C ASP A 194 16.40 -11.43 15.79
N ALA A 195 15.50 -10.94 16.62
CA ALA A 195 14.21 -11.59 16.90
C ALA A 195 13.30 -11.58 15.67
N GLU A 196 13.21 -10.46 14.95
CA GLU A 196 12.42 -10.37 13.73
C GLU A 196 12.98 -11.22 12.61
N HIS A 197 14.33 -11.22 12.47
CA HIS A 197 14.99 -12.08 11.49
C HIS A 197 14.66 -13.56 11.75
N HIS A 198 14.76 -14.01 13.02
CA HIS A 198 14.35 -15.36 13.43
C HIS A 198 12.88 -15.65 13.08
N ASP A 199 11.98 -14.70 13.33
CA ASP A 199 10.55 -14.84 13.00
C ASP A 199 10.27 -14.95 11.50
N PHE A 200 11.14 -14.42 10.64
CA PHE A 200 11.00 -14.55 9.20
C PHE A 200 11.56 -15.86 8.64
N VAL A 201 12.63 -16.44 9.24
CA VAL A 201 13.36 -17.56 8.62
C VAL A 201 13.03 -18.92 9.23
N ASP A 202 12.59 -18.97 10.49
CA ASP A 202 12.25 -20.21 11.21
C ASP A 202 10.74 -20.46 11.24
#